data_2710977995b68fedfc1251c7b758c1f5
#
_entry.id   2710977995b68fedfc1251c7b758c1f5
#
_cell.length_a   1.000
_cell.length_b   1.000
_cell.length_c   1.000
_cell.angle_alpha   90.00
_cell.angle_beta   90.00
_cell.angle_gamma   90.00
#
_symmetry.space_group_name_H-M   'P 1'
#
loop_
_entity.id
_entity.type
_entity.pdbx_description
1 polymer ?
#
loop_
_entity_poly.entity_id
_entity_poly.type
_entity_poly.pdbx_seq_one_letter_code
_entity_poly.pdbx_strand_id
1 'polypeptide(L)'
;VNARNRVFLLLGLLTVGSLIWYLVTVRPSTDLQLIGTVDANEVVVSAKIPGRIQTLTVDEGQDVKAGQLIAMIESDDLQAARKAAEATAAGQKWKLGETVETELQDRGETGNAAVNAEAQVRAAQASLAQAEANYDHQQADTSRTVALAKQGIMSAQARDEAATSLQAAKAAVDTARENVAAAEASLRQARAHELLTAVAGRTVNETRDEAQNARALADQAKVELGYAQVFAPVSGKVNVRAARQGEVVTVGAPIVTIMDLTQTWVYAPLPETQADAVQLGDSLRVVMPSGATLQGKVINKSAEADFATQRDVSARKRDIKTVQLKLLIDNPGERFVPGMIAEVYIPKNKLVKQ
;
A
#
# COMPACT_ATOMS: atom_id res chain seq x y z
N VAL A 1 50.31 -21.80 84.48
CA VAL A 1 49.10 -22.06 83.71
C VAL A 1 49.34 -23.40 82.99
N ASN A 2 48.61 -24.45 83.42
CA ASN A 2 48.79 -25.83 82.97
C ASN A 2 48.64 -25.97 81.46
N ALA A 3 49.51 -26.72 80.77
CA ALA A 3 49.53 -26.97 79.37
C ALA A 3 48.12 -27.39 78.82
N ARG A 4 47.37 -28.09 79.63
CA ARG A 4 46.02 -28.56 79.34
C ARG A 4 45.03 -27.40 79.18
N ASN A 5 45.12 -26.27 79.94
CA ASN A 5 44.27 -25.10 79.79
C ASN A 5 44.60 -24.28 78.54
N ARG A 6 45.84 -24.28 78.03
CA ARG A 6 46.26 -23.67 76.80
C ARG A 6 45.68 -24.39 75.52
N VAL A 7 45.63 -25.72 75.66
CA VAL A 7 45.02 -26.52 74.55
C VAL A 7 43.53 -26.30 74.45
N PHE A 8 42.81 -26.21 75.59
CA PHE A 8 41.37 -25.88 75.54
C PHE A 8 41.08 -24.48 75.07
N LEU A 9 41.94 -23.49 75.36
CA LEU A 9 41.83 -22.14 74.86
C LEU A 9 42.05 -22.06 73.34
N LEU A 10 43.02 -22.77 72.81
CA LEU A 10 43.27 -22.86 71.39
C LEU A 10 42.12 -23.56 70.64
N LEU A 11 41.60 -24.66 71.23
CA LEU A 11 40.43 -25.35 70.62
C LEU A 11 39.17 -24.49 70.66
N GLY A 12 38.95 -23.74 71.71
CA GLY A 12 37.87 -22.75 71.80
C GLY A 12 38.00 -21.61 70.78
N LEU A 13 39.23 -21.13 70.56
CA LEU A 13 39.47 -20.07 69.53
C LEU A 13 39.29 -20.61 68.12
N LEU A 14 39.64 -21.87 67.87
CA LEU A 14 39.47 -22.54 66.55
C LEU A 14 37.99 -22.83 66.26
N THR A 15 37.20 -23.24 67.26
CA THR A 15 35.75 -23.42 67.13
C THR A 15 35.02 -22.09 66.92
N VAL A 16 35.38 -21.04 67.64
CA VAL A 16 34.81 -19.69 67.46
C VAL A 16 35.23 -19.12 66.10
N GLY A 17 36.48 -19.33 65.65
CA GLY A 17 36.95 -18.94 64.32
C GLY A 17 36.23 -19.69 63.22
N SER A 18 36.03 -20.99 63.38
CA SER A 18 35.25 -21.83 62.45
C SER A 18 33.77 -21.42 62.38
N LEU A 19 33.19 -21.06 63.55
CA LEU A 19 31.79 -20.58 63.62
C LEU A 19 31.63 -19.22 62.96
N ILE A 20 32.58 -18.33 63.18
CA ILE A 20 32.60 -17.00 62.53
C ILE A 20 32.79 -17.17 61.01
N TRP A 21 33.73 -18.03 60.63
CA TRP A 21 33.93 -18.37 59.20
C TRP A 21 32.66 -18.97 58.56
N TYR A 22 31.99 -19.90 59.24
CA TYR A 22 30.71 -20.48 58.80
C TYR A 22 29.60 -19.41 58.71
N LEU A 23 29.45 -18.53 59.70
CA LEU A 23 28.46 -17.46 59.68
C LEU A 23 28.73 -16.36 58.62
N VAL A 24 29.99 -16.14 58.27
CA VAL A 24 30.40 -15.16 57.24
C VAL A 24 30.29 -15.77 55.83
N THR A 25 30.61 -17.05 55.63
CA THR A 25 30.60 -17.73 54.34
C THR A 25 29.22 -18.29 53.98
N VAL A 26 28.44 -18.74 54.94
CA VAL A 26 27.04 -19.18 54.75
C VAL A 26 26.10 -18.01 54.97
N ARG A 27 26.23 -16.95 54.15
CA ARG A 27 25.11 -16.03 53.97
C ARG A 27 24.12 -16.73 53.02
N PRO A 28 22.93 -17.18 53.48
CA PRO A 28 21.94 -17.65 52.59
C PRO A 28 21.65 -16.50 51.59
N SER A 29 21.83 -16.72 50.31
CA SER A 29 21.38 -15.82 49.28
C SER A 29 19.86 -15.68 49.45
N THR A 30 19.45 -14.51 49.96
CA THR A 30 18.04 -14.26 50.31
C THR A 30 17.25 -13.73 49.15
N ASP A 31 17.81 -13.72 47.96
CA ASP A 31 17.14 -13.36 46.71
C ASP A 31 16.20 -14.50 46.29
N LEU A 32 15.02 -14.16 45.83
CA LEU A 32 14.12 -15.16 45.23
C LEU A 32 14.63 -15.55 43.85
N GLN A 33 14.98 -16.82 43.70
CA GLN A 33 15.39 -17.39 42.43
C GLN A 33 14.19 -17.98 41.70
N LEU A 34 13.98 -17.55 40.46
CA LEU A 34 12.98 -18.07 39.54
C LEU A 34 13.71 -18.79 38.42
N ILE A 35 13.21 -19.95 38.01
CA ILE A 35 13.71 -20.67 36.85
C ILE A 35 12.86 -20.26 35.67
N GLY A 36 13.45 -19.59 34.70
CA GLY A 36 12.82 -19.11 33.47
C GLY A 36 13.35 -19.85 32.25
N THR A 37 12.70 -19.63 31.13
CA THR A 37 13.08 -20.16 29.81
C THR A 37 13.33 -19.01 28.85
N VAL A 38 14.46 -19.10 28.16
CA VAL A 38 14.79 -18.16 27.07
C VAL A 38 13.86 -18.42 25.89
N ASP A 39 13.39 -17.35 25.27
CA ASP A 39 12.58 -17.39 24.07
C ASP A 39 12.94 -16.23 23.15
N ALA A 40 12.55 -16.30 21.88
CA ALA A 40 12.81 -15.30 20.86
C ALA A 40 11.65 -15.23 19.85
N ASN A 41 11.68 -14.24 18.97
CA ASN A 41 10.64 -14.10 17.97
C ASN A 41 10.80 -15.15 16.85
N GLU A 42 9.78 -15.98 16.66
CA GLU A 42 9.74 -17.02 15.64
C GLU A 42 8.83 -16.57 14.50
N VAL A 43 9.37 -16.57 13.27
CA VAL A 43 8.64 -16.18 12.06
C VAL A 43 8.58 -17.35 11.09
N VAL A 44 7.39 -17.85 10.84
CA VAL A 44 7.14 -18.91 9.87
C VAL A 44 6.99 -18.29 8.48
N VAL A 45 7.90 -18.64 7.58
CA VAL A 45 7.85 -18.23 6.16
C VAL A 45 7.09 -19.29 5.38
N SER A 46 5.95 -18.91 4.83
CA SER A 46 5.02 -19.82 4.16
C SER A 46 4.85 -19.48 2.68
N ALA A 47 4.49 -20.48 1.85
CA ALA A 47 4.16 -20.32 0.45
C ALA A 47 2.89 -19.49 0.27
N LYS A 48 2.92 -18.48 -0.62
CA LYS A 48 1.74 -17.68 -1.01
C LYS A 48 1.01 -18.25 -2.22
N ILE A 49 1.68 -19.11 -2.99
CA ILE A 49 1.15 -19.80 -4.17
C ILE A 49 1.39 -21.30 -4.05
N PRO A 50 0.55 -22.14 -4.66
CA PRO A 50 0.83 -23.56 -4.77
C PRO A 50 1.87 -23.81 -5.86
N GLY A 51 2.67 -24.86 -5.71
CA GLY A 51 3.64 -25.25 -6.75
C GLY A 51 4.75 -26.11 -6.20
N ARG A 52 5.65 -26.55 -7.08
CA ARG A 52 6.84 -27.32 -6.70
C ARG A 52 7.97 -26.37 -6.33
N ILE A 53 8.67 -26.63 -5.24
CA ILE A 53 9.88 -25.89 -4.88
C ILE A 53 10.98 -26.24 -5.88
N GLN A 54 11.31 -25.32 -6.76
CA GLN A 54 12.37 -25.47 -7.76
C GLN A 54 13.75 -25.40 -7.11
N THR A 55 13.97 -24.42 -6.26
CA THR A 55 15.22 -24.24 -5.50
C THR A 55 14.91 -23.79 -4.08
N LEU A 56 15.73 -24.29 -3.14
CA LEU A 56 15.76 -23.85 -1.75
C LEU A 56 17.21 -23.44 -1.46
N THR A 57 17.43 -22.17 -1.13
CA THR A 57 18.77 -21.55 -1.07
C THR A 57 19.33 -21.50 0.35
N VAL A 58 18.57 -21.97 1.34
CA VAL A 58 18.97 -21.91 2.75
C VAL A 58 18.84 -23.27 3.44
N ASP A 59 19.73 -23.51 4.41
CA ASP A 59 19.74 -24.71 5.23
C ASP A 59 19.49 -24.39 6.70
N GLU A 60 19.13 -25.41 7.50
CA GLU A 60 18.97 -25.30 8.95
C GLU A 60 20.25 -24.83 9.62
N GLY A 61 20.11 -23.89 10.55
CA GLY A 61 21.23 -23.28 11.27
C GLY A 61 21.93 -22.14 10.52
N GLN A 62 21.56 -21.86 9.29
CA GLN A 62 22.13 -20.77 8.49
C GLN A 62 21.56 -19.41 8.88
N ASP A 63 22.40 -18.37 8.88
CA ASP A 63 21.98 -16.98 9.09
C ASP A 63 21.42 -16.41 7.80
N VAL A 64 20.27 -15.74 7.89
CA VAL A 64 19.58 -15.09 6.78
C VAL A 64 19.32 -13.62 7.07
N LYS A 65 19.32 -12.79 6.03
CA LYS A 65 18.99 -11.37 6.13
C LYS A 65 17.59 -11.10 5.60
N ALA A 66 16.92 -10.10 6.17
CA ALA A 66 15.64 -9.62 5.64
C ALA A 66 15.78 -9.27 4.14
N GLY A 67 14.85 -9.76 3.30
CA GLY A 67 14.90 -9.62 1.84
C GLY A 67 15.78 -10.64 1.13
N GLN A 68 16.44 -11.57 1.81
CA GLN A 68 17.20 -12.66 1.18
C GLN A 68 16.24 -13.68 0.58
N LEU A 69 16.56 -14.15 -0.65
CA LEU A 69 15.80 -15.22 -1.30
C LEU A 69 15.99 -16.53 -0.52
N ILE A 70 14.88 -17.16 -0.15
CA ILE A 70 14.83 -18.44 0.58
C ILE A 70 14.50 -19.57 -0.37
N ALA A 71 13.44 -19.40 -1.17
CA ALA A 71 12.97 -20.45 -2.06
C ALA A 71 12.43 -19.84 -3.35
N MET A 72 12.49 -20.65 -4.42
CA MET A 72 11.81 -20.36 -5.70
C MET A 72 10.83 -21.49 -5.99
N ILE A 73 9.57 -21.13 -6.19
CA ILE A 73 8.48 -22.04 -6.58
C ILE A 73 8.39 -22.02 -8.10
N GLU A 74 8.20 -23.18 -8.71
CA GLU A 74 7.94 -23.34 -10.15
C GLU A 74 6.73 -22.50 -10.55
N SER A 75 6.89 -21.67 -11.58
CA SER A 75 5.93 -20.60 -11.91
C SER A 75 5.73 -20.41 -13.41
N ASP A 76 5.91 -21.45 -14.22
CA ASP A 76 5.80 -21.37 -15.68
C ASP A 76 4.40 -20.93 -16.11
N ASP A 77 3.36 -21.44 -15.45
CA ASP A 77 1.97 -21.04 -15.70
C ASP A 77 1.73 -19.54 -15.35
N LEU A 78 2.29 -19.07 -14.25
CA LEU A 78 2.20 -17.66 -13.84
C LEU A 78 2.99 -16.73 -14.79
N GLN A 79 4.14 -17.19 -15.30
CA GLN A 79 4.89 -16.47 -16.33
C GLN A 79 4.09 -16.34 -17.63
N ALA A 80 3.44 -17.44 -18.06
CA ALA A 80 2.56 -17.44 -19.22
C ALA A 80 1.34 -16.52 -19.01
N ALA A 81 0.69 -16.60 -17.86
CA ALA A 81 -0.43 -15.73 -17.48
C ALA A 81 -0.03 -14.24 -17.48
N ARG A 82 1.12 -13.89 -16.90
CA ARG A 82 1.64 -12.52 -16.96
C ARG A 82 1.85 -12.04 -18.38
N LYS A 83 2.52 -12.85 -19.23
CA LYS A 83 2.78 -12.48 -20.62
C LYS A 83 1.47 -12.27 -21.40
N ALA A 84 0.46 -13.11 -21.17
CA ALA A 84 -0.86 -12.98 -21.79
C ALA A 84 -1.58 -11.69 -21.34
N ALA A 85 -1.55 -11.38 -20.04
CA ALA A 85 -2.14 -10.17 -19.49
C ALA A 85 -1.41 -8.89 -19.99
N GLU A 86 -0.09 -8.91 -20.07
CA GLU A 86 0.72 -7.81 -20.62
C GLU A 86 0.41 -7.58 -22.12
N ALA A 87 0.25 -8.65 -22.91
CA ALA A 87 -0.12 -8.55 -24.31
C ALA A 87 -1.52 -7.95 -24.48
N THR A 88 -2.48 -8.37 -23.64
CA THR A 88 -3.84 -7.81 -23.62
C THR A 88 -3.82 -6.31 -23.28
N ALA A 89 -3.08 -5.93 -22.24
CA ALA A 89 -2.93 -4.52 -21.84
C ALA A 89 -2.29 -3.67 -22.96
N ALA A 90 -1.28 -4.20 -23.66
CA ALA A 90 -0.67 -3.54 -24.80
C ALA A 90 -1.68 -3.37 -25.94
N GLY A 91 -2.47 -4.40 -26.27
CA GLY A 91 -3.51 -4.33 -27.29
C GLY A 91 -4.57 -3.26 -26.99
N GLN A 92 -5.07 -3.21 -25.75
CA GLN A 92 -6.04 -2.19 -25.35
C GLN A 92 -5.45 -0.77 -25.35
N LYS A 93 -4.17 -0.62 -25.02
CA LYS A 93 -3.47 0.66 -25.12
C LYS A 93 -3.38 1.15 -26.57
N TRP A 94 -3.08 0.26 -27.52
CA TRP A 94 -3.07 0.59 -28.95
C TRP A 94 -4.45 0.99 -29.45
N LYS A 95 -5.50 0.24 -29.07
CA LYS A 95 -6.90 0.55 -29.40
C LYS A 95 -7.31 1.93 -28.87
N LEU A 96 -6.92 2.27 -27.65
CA LEU A 96 -7.14 3.59 -27.08
C LEU A 96 -6.44 4.69 -27.92
N GLY A 97 -5.19 4.46 -28.31
CA GLY A 97 -4.45 5.41 -29.16
C GLY A 97 -5.16 5.68 -30.47
N GLU A 98 -5.60 4.64 -31.17
CA GLU A 98 -6.37 4.72 -32.43
C GLU A 98 -7.70 5.49 -32.23
N THR A 99 -8.45 5.17 -31.16
CA THR A 99 -9.72 5.83 -30.86
C THR A 99 -9.54 7.32 -30.56
N VAL A 100 -8.50 7.68 -29.83
CA VAL A 100 -8.17 9.09 -29.54
C VAL A 100 -7.77 9.85 -30.80
N GLU A 101 -6.95 9.22 -31.66
CA GLU A 101 -6.51 9.85 -32.91
C GLU A 101 -7.68 10.08 -33.86
N THR A 102 -8.58 9.11 -34.01
CA THR A 102 -9.82 9.24 -34.79
C THR A 102 -10.71 10.37 -34.25
N GLU A 103 -10.92 10.43 -32.94
CA GLU A 103 -11.74 11.49 -32.31
C GLU A 103 -11.13 12.87 -32.55
N LEU A 104 -9.81 13.02 -32.47
CA LEU A 104 -9.11 14.28 -32.73
C LEU A 104 -9.25 14.73 -34.19
N GLN A 105 -9.18 13.80 -35.18
CA GLN A 105 -9.38 14.09 -36.58
C GLN A 105 -10.82 14.52 -36.84
N ASP A 106 -11.82 13.76 -36.38
CA ASP A 106 -13.23 14.07 -36.53
C ASP A 106 -13.60 15.44 -35.92
N ARG A 107 -13.05 15.74 -34.74
CA ARG A 107 -13.24 17.04 -34.07
C ARG A 107 -12.60 18.19 -34.85
N GLY A 108 -11.43 17.96 -35.43
CA GLY A 108 -10.76 18.94 -36.29
C GLY A 108 -11.56 19.24 -37.55
N GLU A 109 -12.08 18.22 -38.24
CA GLU A 109 -12.90 18.35 -39.45
C GLU A 109 -14.23 19.06 -39.17
N THR A 110 -14.96 18.63 -38.14
CA THR A 110 -16.27 19.22 -37.79
C THR A 110 -16.12 20.65 -37.28
N GLY A 111 -15.10 20.97 -36.48
CA GLY A 111 -14.81 22.32 -36.04
C GLY A 111 -14.47 23.26 -37.21
N ASN A 112 -13.65 22.80 -38.16
CA ASN A 112 -13.35 23.58 -39.38
C ASN A 112 -14.58 23.79 -40.25
N ALA A 113 -15.46 22.79 -40.36
CA ALA A 113 -16.72 22.92 -41.11
C ALA A 113 -17.65 23.99 -40.48
N ALA A 114 -17.75 24.01 -39.14
CA ALA A 114 -18.54 25.02 -38.43
C ALA A 114 -17.98 26.43 -38.64
N VAL A 115 -16.66 26.62 -38.55
CA VAL A 115 -16.00 27.93 -38.79
C VAL A 115 -16.22 28.40 -40.23
N ASN A 116 -16.11 27.50 -41.19
CA ASN A 116 -16.37 27.81 -42.60
C ASN A 116 -17.85 28.20 -42.86
N ALA A 117 -18.80 27.48 -42.23
CA ALA A 117 -20.21 27.82 -42.33
C ALA A 117 -20.54 29.17 -41.68
N GLU A 118 -19.91 29.54 -40.53
CA GLU A 118 -20.04 30.88 -39.96
C GLU A 118 -19.50 31.99 -40.89
N ALA A 119 -18.39 31.72 -41.59
CA ALA A 119 -17.86 32.68 -42.54
C ALA A 119 -18.85 32.88 -43.74
N GLN A 120 -19.51 31.79 -44.17
CA GLN A 120 -20.57 31.90 -45.23
C GLN A 120 -21.77 32.70 -44.77
N VAL A 121 -22.23 32.53 -43.52
CA VAL A 121 -23.31 33.32 -42.96
C VAL A 121 -22.93 34.81 -42.95
N ARG A 122 -21.73 35.18 -42.46
CA ARG A 122 -21.26 36.57 -42.49
C ARG A 122 -21.18 37.13 -43.90
N ALA A 123 -20.72 36.38 -44.88
CA ALA A 123 -20.69 36.81 -46.27
C ALA A 123 -22.09 37.04 -46.85
N ALA A 124 -23.04 36.12 -46.60
CA ALA A 124 -24.43 36.26 -46.99
C ALA A 124 -25.13 37.46 -46.35
N GLN A 125 -24.87 37.70 -45.05
CA GLN A 125 -25.39 38.89 -44.35
C GLN A 125 -24.84 40.19 -44.93
N ALA A 126 -23.57 40.26 -45.28
CA ALA A 126 -22.96 41.40 -45.93
C ALA A 126 -23.60 41.65 -47.33
N SER A 127 -23.87 40.60 -48.10
CA SER A 127 -24.57 40.69 -49.37
C SER A 127 -26.01 41.19 -49.20
N LEU A 128 -26.72 40.72 -48.17
CA LEU A 128 -28.06 41.22 -47.83
C LEU A 128 -28.02 42.69 -47.49
N ALA A 129 -27.11 43.16 -46.64
CA ALA A 129 -26.97 44.56 -46.28
C ALA A 129 -26.71 45.45 -47.52
N GLN A 130 -25.90 44.96 -48.45
CA GLN A 130 -25.69 45.68 -49.73
C GLN A 130 -26.95 45.74 -50.59
N ALA A 131 -27.70 44.64 -50.67
CA ALA A 131 -28.97 44.60 -51.41
C ALA A 131 -30.02 45.53 -50.79
N GLU A 132 -30.12 45.56 -49.45
CA GLU A 132 -31.02 46.44 -48.72
C GLU A 132 -30.65 47.93 -48.94
N ALA A 133 -29.40 48.32 -48.90
CA ALA A 133 -28.92 49.68 -49.18
C ALA A 133 -29.23 50.06 -50.62
N ASN A 134 -29.09 49.18 -51.59
CA ASN A 134 -29.48 49.46 -52.98
C ASN A 134 -31.00 49.63 -53.12
N TYR A 135 -31.81 48.85 -52.44
CA TYR A 135 -33.25 48.93 -52.44
C TYR A 135 -33.71 50.25 -51.85
N ASP A 136 -33.15 50.67 -50.74
CA ASP A 136 -33.48 51.99 -50.08
C ASP A 136 -33.13 53.13 -51.00
N HIS A 137 -31.98 53.10 -51.66
CA HIS A 137 -31.62 54.12 -52.66
C HIS A 137 -32.63 54.16 -53.84
N GLN A 138 -32.96 53.00 -54.41
CA GLN A 138 -33.87 52.89 -55.52
C GLN A 138 -35.31 53.30 -55.13
N GLN A 139 -35.72 53.01 -53.87
CA GLN A 139 -37.02 53.44 -53.34
C GLN A 139 -37.12 54.96 -53.24
N ALA A 140 -36.04 55.59 -52.74
CA ALA A 140 -35.98 57.06 -52.64
C ALA A 140 -36.02 57.74 -54.01
N ASP A 141 -35.29 57.17 -55.00
CA ASP A 141 -35.26 57.67 -56.36
C ASP A 141 -36.62 57.51 -57.08
N THR A 142 -37.25 56.34 -56.94
CA THR A 142 -38.58 56.07 -57.51
C THR A 142 -39.62 57.00 -56.90
N SER A 143 -39.59 57.24 -55.60
CA SER A 143 -40.54 58.16 -54.93
C SER A 143 -40.41 59.58 -55.47
N ARG A 144 -39.18 60.08 -55.66
CA ARG A 144 -38.91 61.36 -56.29
C ARG A 144 -39.41 61.43 -57.74
N THR A 145 -39.11 60.43 -58.56
CA THR A 145 -39.49 60.29 -59.95
C THR A 145 -41.03 60.31 -60.08
N VAL A 146 -41.74 59.52 -59.26
CA VAL A 146 -43.20 59.47 -59.19
C VAL A 146 -43.78 60.83 -58.81
N ALA A 147 -43.19 61.54 -57.84
CA ALA A 147 -43.64 62.91 -57.46
C ALA A 147 -43.47 63.94 -58.58
N LEU A 148 -42.32 63.91 -59.28
CA LEU A 148 -42.04 64.79 -60.41
C LEU A 148 -42.91 64.48 -61.65
N ALA A 149 -43.21 63.21 -61.93
CA ALA A 149 -44.11 62.77 -62.97
C ALA A 149 -45.55 63.23 -62.73
N LYS A 150 -45.99 63.21 -61.45
CA LYS A 150 -47.32 63.82 -61.08
C LYS A 150 -47.41 65.31 -61.35
N GLN A 151 -46.28 65.98 -61.29
CA GLN A 151 -46.19 67.42 -61.59
C GLN A 151 -46.03 67.78 -63.10
N GLY A 152 -45.98 66.71 -63.91
CA GLY A 152 -45.77 66.81 -65.37
C GLY A 152 -44.34 67.16 -65.77
N ILE A 153 -43.36 67.08 -64.87
CA ILE A 153 -41.94 67.37 -65.15
C ILE A 153 -41.18 66.15 -65.73
N MET A 154 -41.65 64.94 -65.43
CA MET A 154 -41.07 63.69 -65.96
C MET A 154 -42.09 62.92 -66.79
N SER A 155 -41.56 62.03 -67.73
CA SER A 155 -42.40 61.20 -68.61
C SER A 155 -43.00 59.97 -67.88
N ALA A 156 -44.11 59.46 -68.41
CA ALA A 156 -44.70 58.19 -67.93
C ALA A 156 -43.75 57.06 -68.06
N GLN A 157 -42.94 57.02 -69.10
CA GLN A 157 -41.90 55.98 -69.33
C GLN A 157 -40.85 56.03 -68.21
N ALA A 158 -40.36 57.19 -67.82
CA ALA A 158 -39.37 57.33 -66.70
C ALA A 158 -39.94 56.82 -65.39
N ARG A 159 -41.23 57.02 -65.09
CA ARG A 159 -41.92 56.50 -63.91
C ARG A 159 -41.97 54.96 -63.95
N ASP A 160 -42.30 54.39 -65.10
CA ASP A 160 -42.45 52.93 -65.27
C ASP A 160 -41.08 52.25 -65.21
N GLU A 161 -40.01 52.83 -65.73
CA GLU A 161 -38.63 52.37 -65.63
C GLU A 161 -38.18 52.41 -64.16
N ALA A 162 -38.45 53.49 -63.39
CA ALA A 162 -38.15 53.60 -61.98
C ALA A 162 -38.89 52.51 -61.17
N ALA A 163 -40.19 52.28 -61.47
CA ALA A 163 -40.96 51.23 -60.80
C ALA A 163 -40.40 49.79 -61.06
N THR A 164 -40.02 49.57 -62.31
CA THR A 164 -39.39 48.31 -62.66
C THR A 164 -38.02 48.04 -61.97
N SER A 165 -37.20 49.13 -61.90
CA SER A 165 -35.92 49.11 -61.18
C SER A 165 -36.12 48.87 -59.69
N LEU A 166 -37.12 49.49 -59.03
CA LEU A 166 -37.48 49.24 -57.67
C LEU A 166 -37.91 47.75 -57.43
N GLN A 167 -38.72 47.22 -58.33
CA GLN A 167 -39.12 45.81 -58.26
C GLN A 167 -37.94 44.84 -58.42
N ALA A 168 -36.98 45.12 -59.28
CA ALA A 168 -35.77 44.36 -59.45
C ALA A 168 -34.90 44.43 -58.17
N ALA A 169 -34.74 45.62 -57.56
CA ALA A 169 -34.01 45.78 -56.32
C ALA A 169 -34.68 45.02 -55.15
N LYS A 170 -36.03 45.03 -55.06
CA LYS A 170 -36.77 44.21 -54.09
C LYS A 170 -36.53 42.72 -54.29
N ALA A 171 -36.58 42.19 -55.51
CA ALA A 171 -36.29 40.79 -55.80
C ALA A 171 -34.83 40.40 -55.41
N ALA A 172 -33.89 41.34 -55.56
CA ALA A 172 -32.51 41.13 -55.12
C ALA A 172 -32.40 41.01 -53.56
N VAL A 173 -33.16 41.83 -52.81
CA VAL A 173 -33.22 41.66 -51.34
C VAL A 173 -33.83 40.32 -50.94
N ASP A 174 -34.95 39.94 -51.57
CA ASP A 174 -35.62 38.69 -51.27
C ASP A 174 -34.66 37.50 -51.54
N THR A 175 -33.94 37.51 -52.68
CA THR A 175 -32.90 36.49 -52.98
C THR A 175 -31.77 36.50 -51.97
N ALA A 176 -31.29 37.66 -51.54
CA ALA A 176 -30.24 37.77 -50.53
C ALA A 176 -30.69 37.21 -49.17
N ARG A 177 -31.97 37.42 -48.78
CA ARG A 177 -32.55 36.82 -47.57
C ARG A 177 -32.60 35.30 -47.63
N GLU A 178 -33.02 34.77 -48.75
CA GLU A 178 -32.99 33.31 -48.94
C GLU A 178 -31.56 32.73 -48.85
N ASN A 179 -30.59 33.47 -49.39
CA ASN A 179 -29.18 33.06 -49.27
C ASN A 179 -28.68 33.06 -47.81
N VAL A 180 -29.09 34.03 -46.98
CA VAL A 180 -28.80 34.06 -45.55
C VAL A 180 -29.45 32.86 -44.87
N ALA A 181 -30.74 32.58 -45.15
CA ALA A 181 -31.45 31.45 -44.58
C ALA A 181 -30.80 30.11 -44.94
N ALA A 182 -30.32 29.98 -46.18
CA ALA A 182 -29.58 28.76 -46.63
C ALA A 182 -28.23 28.63 -45.90
N ALA A 183 -27.46 29.71 -45.75
CA ALA A 183 -26.19 29.71 -45.03
C ALA A 183 -26.38 29.39 -43.56
N GLU A 184 -27.42 29.93 -42.91
CA GLU A 184 -27.75 29.59 -41.52
C GLU A 184 -28.18 28.14 -41.33
N ALA A 185 -28.91 27.56 -42.31
CA ALA A 185 -29.25 26.14 -42.32
C ALA A 185 -27.97 25.25 -42.39
N SER A 186 -27.02 25.66 -43.24
CA SER A 186 -25.72 25.00 -43.32
C SER A 186 -24.94 25.09 -42.02
N LEU A 187 -24.93 26.24 -41.34
CA LEU A 187 -24.29 26.40 -40.05
C LEU A 187 -24.95 25.53 -38.96
N ARG A 188 -26.29 25.46 -38.94
CA ARG A 188 -27.01 24.58 -38.00
C ARG A 188 -26.64 23.11 -38.23
N GLN A 189 -26.50 22.69 -39.49
CA GLN A 189 -26.05 21.33 -39.80
C GLN A 189 -24.62 21.07 -39.32
N ALA A 190 -23.70 22.00 -39.60
CA ALA A 190 -22.30 21.87 -39.14
C ALA A 190 -22.17 21.74 -37.63
N ARG A 191 -22.92 22.61 -36.90
CA ARG A 191 -22.95 22.54 -35.42
C ARG A 191 -23.59 21.25 -34.86
N ALA A 192 -24.60 20.72 -35.55
CA ALA A 192 -25.17 19.43 -35.16
C ALA A 192 -24.16 18.27 -35.33
N HIS A 193 -23.34 18.31 -36.39
CA HIS A 193 -22.24 17.35 -36.57
C HIS A 193 -21.17 17.48 -35.46
N GLU A 194 -20.79 18.71 -35.06
CA GLU A 194 -19.86 18.97 -33.96
C GLU A 194 -20.37 18.38 -32.64
N LEU A 195 -21.68 18.52 -32.35
CA LEU A 195 -22.28 17.90 -31.14
C LEU A 195 -22.24 16.37 -31.18
N LEU A 196 -22.44 15.75 -32.33
CA LEU A 196 -22.35 14.30 -32.51
C LEU A 196 -20.92 13.82 -32.24
N THR A 197 -19.92 14.55 -32.72
CA THR A 197 -18.50 14.22 -32.48
C THR A 197 -18.15 14.36 -30.99
N ALA A 198 -18.71 15.37 -30.29
CA ALA A 198 -18.53 15.49 -28.85
C ALA A 198 -19.12 14.30 -28.06
N VAL A 199 -20.23 13.70 -28.56
CA VAL A 199 -20.78 12.46 -27.98
C VAL A 199 -19.85 11.26 -28.21
N ALA A 200 -19.17 11.18 -29.35
CA ALA A 200 -18.18 10.16 -29.64
C ALA A 200 -16.98 10.17 -28.64
N GLY A 201 -16.70 11.28 -27.99
CA GLY A 201 -15.73 11.36 -26.89
C GLY A 201 -16.05 10.46 -25.69
N ARG A 202 -17.29 9.95 -25.56
CA ARG A 202 -17.65 8.92 -24.57
C ARG A 202 -16.99 7.59 -24.89
N THR A 203 -16.89 7.21 -26.16
CA THR A 203 -16.21 6.00 -26.61
C THR A 203 -14.73 6.01 -26.26
N VAL A 204 -14.08 7.18 -26.31
CA VAL A 204 -12.68 7.34 -25.84
C VAL A 204 -12.57 7.05 -24.34
N ASN A 205 -13.52 7.50 -23.53
CA ASN A 205 -13.51 7.23 -22.09
C ASN A 205 -13.74 5.74 -21.80
N GLU A 206 -14.71 5.10 -22.49
CA GLU A 206 -14.95 3.66 -22.36
C GLU A 206 -13.70 2.85 -22.74
N THR A 207 -13.06 3.18 -23.87
CA THR A 207 -11.82 2.51 -24.30
C THR A 207 -10.67 2.78 -23.33
N ARG A 208 -10.63 3.97 -22.71
CA ARG A 208 -9.65 4.29 -21.65
C ARG A 208 -9.84 3.42 -20.42
N ASP A 209 -11.09 3.25 -19.98
CA ASP A 209 -11.42 2.40 -18.84
C ASP A 209 -11.08 0.93 -19.13
N GLU A 210 -11.36 0.46 -20.35
CA GLU A 210 -10.93 -0.89 -20.80
C GLU A 210 -9.40 -1.06 -20.73
N ALA A 211 -8.65 -0.06 -21.20
CA ALA A 211 -7.19 -0.09 -21.17
C ALA A 211 -6.63 -0.04 -19.73
N GLN A 212 -7.26 0.72 -18.83
CA GLN A 212 -6.90 0.74 -17.42
C GLN A 212 -7.18 -0.58 -16.72
N ASN A 213 -8.35 -1.20 -16.99
CA ASN A 213 -8.71 -2.51 -16.46
C ASN A 213 -7.72 -3.59 -16.93
N ALA A 214 -7.38 -3.61 -18.21
CA ALA A 214 -6.40 -4.56 -18.75
C ALA A 214 -5.01 -4.37 -18.11
N ARG A 215 -4.61 -3.12 -17.86
CA ARG A 215 -3.37 -2.82 -17.16
C ARG A 215 -3.39 -3.30 -15.71
N ALA A 216 -4.50 -3.10 -14.99
CA ALA A 216 -4.65 -3.58 -13.61
C ALA A 216 -4.54 -5.12 -13.54
N LEU A 217 -5.11 -5.84 -14.49
CA LEU A 217 -4.98 -7.31 -14.61
C LEU A 217 -3.53 -7.74 -14.89
N ALA A 218 -2.80 -6.98 -15.72
CA ALA A 218 -1.38 -7.26 -15.96
C ALA A 218 -0.52 -7.01 -14.72
N ASP A 219 -0.79 -5.95 -13.97
CA ASP A 219 -0.13 -5.65 -12.70
C ASP A 219 -0.45 -6.73 -11.65
N GLN A 220 -1.69 -7.22 -11.58
CA GLN A 220 -2.07 -8.35 -10.71
C GLN A 220 -1.27 -9.61 -11.06
N ALA A 221 -1.24 -10.01 -12.33
CA ALA A 221 -0.49 -11.19 -12.77
C ALA A 221 1.03 -11.08 -12.48
N LYS A 222 1.58 -9.86 -12.55
CA LYS A 222 2.96 -9.57 -12.17
C LYS A 222 3.20 -9.77 -10.67
N VAL A 223 2.29 -9.32 -9.82
CA VAL A 223 2.35 -9.51 -8.37
C VAL A 223 2.25 -10.98 -8.01
N GLU A 224 1.33 -11.71 -8.64
CA GLU A 224 1.15 -13.16 -8.43
C GLU A 224 2.43 -13.93 -8.80
N LEU A 225 3.06 -13.59 -9.94
CA LEU A 225 4.36 -14.16 -10.30
C LEU A 225 5.45 -13.82 -9.26
N GLY A 226 5.41 -12.61 -8.67
CA GLY A 226 6.33 -12.21 -7.61
C GLY A 226 6.26 -13.13 -6.37
N TYR A 227 5.12 -13.75 -6.10
CA TYR A 227 4.96 -14.69 -4.99
C TYR A 227 5.67 -16.03 -5.21
N ALA A 228 6.13 -16.32 -6.45
CA ALA A 228 6.98 -17.48 -6.71
C ALA A 228 8.37 -17.37 -6.07
N GLN A 229 8.82 -16.16 -5.79
CA GLN A 229 10.04 -15.88 -5.08
C GLN A 229 9.72 -15.63 -3.60
N VAL A 230 10.17 -16.55 -2.74
CA VAL A 230 9.93 -16.46 -1.30
C VAL A 230 11.15 -15.85 -0.63
N PHE A 231 10.94 -14.70 0.01
CA PHE A 231 12.00 -13.94 0.68
C PHE A 231 11.85 -14.01 2.20
N ALA A 232 12.98 -13.86 2.92
CA ALA A 232 13.00 -13.72 4.36
C ALA A 232 12.34 -12.40 4.79
N PRO A 233 11.30 -12.42 5.63
CA PRO A 233 10.66 -11.19 6.12
C PRO A 233 11.48 -10.49 7.21
N VAL A 234 12.33 -11.23 7.92
CA VAL A 234 13.20 -10.77 9.00
C VAL A 234 14.59 -11.34 8.87
N SER A 235 15.58 -10.69 9.48
CA SER A 235 16.91 -11.27 9.65
C SER A 235 16.91 -12.21 10.87
N GLY A 236 17.67 -13.28 10.80
CA GLY A 236 17.77 -14.24 11.90
C GLY A 236 18.38 -15.56 11.44
N LYS A 237 18.24 -16.60 12.24
CA LYS A 237 18.74 -17.94 11.98
C LYS A 237 17.60 -18.86 11.55
N VAL A 238 17.82 -19.65 10.51
CA VAL A 238 16.87 -20.71 10.09
C VAL A 238 16.84 -21.80 11.16
N ASN A 239 15.70 -21.92 11.83
CA ASN A 239 15.50 -22.89 12.91
C ASN A 239 15.02 -24.25 12.37
N VAL A 240 14.03 -24.24 11.48
CA VAL A 240 13.44 -25.44 10.89
C VAL A 240 13.28 -25.25 9.40
N ARG A 241 13.61 -26.27 8.64
CA ARG A 241 13.31 -26.37 7.21
C ARG A 241 12.15 -27.35 7.03
N ALA A 242 10.93 -26.78 6.99
CA ALA A 242 9.70 -27.56 6.91
C ALA A 242 9.48 -28.21 5.53
N ALA A 243 9.96 -27.57 4.45
CA ALA A 243 9.82 -28.07 3.10
C ALA A 243 11.19 -28.36 2.43
N ARG A 244 11.19 -29.20 1.40
CA ARG A 244 12.40 -29.62 0.67
C ARG A 244 12.32 -29.25 -0.81
N GLN A 245 13.48 -29.08 -1.42
CA GLN A 245 13.58 -28.91 -2.87
C GLN A 245 12.92 -30.08 -3.60
N GLY A 246 12.11 -29.80 -4.63
CA GLY A 246 11.34 -30.79 -5.39
C GLY A 246 9.98 -31.13 -4.78
N GLU A 247 9.69 -30.71 -3.56
CA GLU A 247 8.41 -30.90 -2.89
C GLU A 247 7.33 -29.97 -3.43
N VAL A 248 6.08 -30.42 -3.46
CA VAL A 248 4.92 -29.62 -3.84
C VAL A 248 4.30 -29.04 -2.58
N VAL A 249 4.19 -27.71 -2.56
CA VAL A 249 3.59 -26.96 -1.45
C VAL A 249 2.24 -26.37 -1.86
N THR A 250 1.36 -26.22 -0.87
CA THR A 250 0.08 -25.52 -1.00
C THR A 250 0.16 -24.12 -0.41
N VAL A 251 -0.82 -23.28 -0.68
CA VAL A 251 -0.91 -21.94 -0.08
C VAL A 251 -0.96 -22.09 1.45
N GLY A 252 -0.11 -21.32 2.15
CA GLY A 252 0.02 -21.35 3.60
C GLY A 252 0.95 -22.44 4.15
N ALA A 253 1.44 -23.38 3.30
CA ALA A 253 2.39 -24.39 3.75
C ALA A 253 3.70 -23.75 4.23
N PRO A 254 4.22 -24.10 5.41
CA PRO A 254 5.49 -23.59 5.91
C PRO A 254 6.65 -24.10 5.05
N ILE A 255 7.57 -23.20 4.70
CA ILE A 255 8.80 -23.52 3.97
C ILE A 255 9.98 -23.55 4.94
N VAL A 256 10.19 -22.47 5.66
CA VAL A 256 11.20 -22.38 6.71
C VAL A 256 10.67 -21.56 7.89
N THR A 257 11.26 -21.82 9.06
CA THR A 257 11.03 -21.02 10.27
C THR A 257 12.30 -20.26 10.60
N ILE A 258 12.21 -18.94 10.73
CA ILE A 258 13.33 -18.06 11.06
C ILE A 258 13.17 -17.61 12.51
N MET A 259 14.25 -17.72 13.28
CA MET A 259 14.35 -17.24 14.65
C MET A 259 15.11 -15.92 14.67
N ASP A 260 14.43 -14.86 15.09
CA ASP A 260 15.05 -13.54 15.29
C ASP A 260 15.66 -13.47 16.70
N LEU A 261 16.96 -13.69 16.79
CA LEU A 261 17.71 -13.69 18.04
C LEU A 261 18.14 -12.27 18.49
N THR A 262 17.85 -11.25 17.70
CA THR A 262 18.17 -9.87 18.07
C THR A 262 17.27 -9.37 19.21
N GLN A 263 16.06 -9.93 19.31
CA GLN A 263 15.11 -9.68 20.38
C GLN A 263 14.90 -10.98 21.16
N THR A 264 15.66 -11.16 22.22
CA THR A 264 15.59 -12.33 23.08
C THR A 264 15.03 -11.94 24.44
N TRP A 265 14.20 -12.80 25.01
CA TRP A 265 13.62 -12.57 26.34
C TRP A 265 13.61 -13.85 27.17
N VAL A 266 13.42 -13.69 28.47
CA VAL A 266 13.25 -14.78 29.41
C VAL A 266 11.83 -14.75 29.94
N TYR A 267 11.13 -15.86 29.87
CA TYR A 267 9.88 -16.07 30.58
C TYR A 267 10.18 -16.69 31.94
N ALA A 268 9.80 -16.00 33.03
CA ALA A 268 10.01 -16.49 34.38
C ALA A 268 8.68 -16.49 35.15
N PRO A 269 8.28 -17.67 35.72
CA PRO A 269 7.06 -17.77 36.53
C PRO A 269 7.30 -17.19 37.92
N LEU A 270 6.67 -16.05 38.24
CA LEU A 270 6.69 -15.42 39.53
C LEU A 270 5.52 -15.92 40.40
N PRO A 271 5.73 -16.45 41.62
CA PRO A 271 4.64 -16.80 42.54
C PRO A 271 3.67 -15.63 42.76
N GLU A 272 2.36 -15.89 42.73
CA GLU A 272 1.30 -14.89 42.89
C GLU A 272 1.48 -14.08 44.19
N THR A 273 1.95 -14.72 45.26
CA THR A 273 2.25 -14.07 46.55
C THR A 273 3.31 -12.98 46.47
N GLN A 274 4.12 -12.98 45.45
CA GLN A 274 5.20 -12.01 45.19
C GLN A 274 4.94 -11.16 43.95
N ALA A 275 3.73 -11.24 43.41
CA ALA A 275 3.38 -10.54 42.17
C ALA A 275 3.62 -9.02 42.28
N ASP A 276 3.35 -8.42 43.41
CA ASP A 276 3.54 -6.99 43.66
C ASP A 276 4.99 -6.55 43.86
N ALA A 277 5.90 -7.51 44.07
CA ALA A 277 7.33 -7.25 44.22
C ALA A 277 8.02 -6.79 42.92
N VAL A 278 7.42 -7.06 41.78
CA VAL A 278 8.00 -6.75 40.47
C VAL A 278 7.03 -5.88 39.65
N GLN A 279 7.56 -4.77 39.15
CA GLN A 279 6.82 -3.83 38.28
C GLN A 279 7.36 -3.82 36.86
N LEU A 280 6.55 -3.34 35.96
CA LEU A 280 6.99 -3.10 34.57
C LEU A 280 8.12 -2.07 34.54
N GLY A 281 9.18 -2.37 33.77
CA GLY A 281 10.37 -1.53 33.67
C GLY A 281 11.47 -1.88 34.68
N ASP A 282 11.22 -2.76 35.67
CA ASP A 282 12.26 -3.22 36.59
C ASP A 282 13.39 -3.95 35.87
N SER A 283 14.64 -3.74 36.34
CA SER A 283 15.80 -4.51 35.91
C SER A 283 16.09 -5.60 36.96
N LEU A 284 16.09 -6.85 36.50
CA LEU A 284 16.38 -8.03 37.31
C LEU A 284 17.63 -8.71 36.80
N ARG A 285 18.40 -9.31 37.75
CA ARG A 285 19.57 -10.08 37.39
C ARG A 285 19.16 -11.42 36.82
N VAL A 286 19.66 -11.71 35.61
CA VAL A 286 19.44 -12.98 34.88
C VAL A 286 20.78 -13.69 34.76
N VAL A 287 20.85 -14.95 35.20
CA VAL A 287 22.05 -15.78 35.11
C VAL A 287 21.77 -16.90 34.13
N MET A 288 22.61 -17.01 33.13
CA MET A 288 22.53 -18.07 32.11
C MET A 288 23.29 -19.33 32.56
N PRO A 289 23.00 -20.52 32.02
CA PRO A 289 23.69 -21.76 32.37
C PRO A 289 25.21 -21.70 32.15
N SER A 290 25.66 -20.84 31.26
CA SER A 290 27.09 -20.57 31.00
C SER A 290 27.79 -19.77 32.11
N GLY A 291 27.06 -19.33 33.17
CA GLY A 291 27.54 -18.42 34.18
C GLY A 291 27.49 -16.94 33.78
N ALA A 292 27.09 -16.60 32.58
CA ALA A 292 26.95 -15.22 32.15
C ALA A 292 25.81 -14.55 32.93
N THR A 293 26.10 -13.36 33.49
CA THR A 293 25.14 -12.56 34.23
C THR A 293 24.70 -11.37 33.35
N LEU A 294 23.40 -11.22 33.17
CA LEU A 294 22.76 -10.18 32.36
C LEU A 294 21.77 -9.38 33.19
N GLN A 295 21.42 -8.22 32.70
CA GLN A 295 20.30 -7.44 33.21
C GLN A 295 19.09 -7.65 32.30
N GLY A 296 18.03 -8.26 32.87
CA GLY A 296 16.76 -8.43 32.16
C GLY A 296 15.78 -7.33 32.54
N LYS A 297 15.27 -6.57 31.58
CA LYS A 297 14.26 -5.55 31.81
C LYS A 297 12.86 -6.18 31.69
N VAL A 298 12.04 -6.04 32.73
CA VAL A 298 10.65 -6.51 32.71
C VAL A 298 9.83 -5.68 31.72
N ILE A 299 9.41 -6.31 30.62
CA ILE A 299 8.63 -5.67 29.56
C ILE A 299 7.16 -6.06 29.59
N ASN A 300 6.85 -7.20 30.20
CA ASN A 300 5.49 -7.65 30.38
C ASN A 300 5.35 -8.47 31.66
N LYS A 301 4.18 -8.37 32.28
CA LYS A 301 3.71 -9.16 33.40
C LYS A 301 2.31 -9.65 33.02
N SER A 302 2.10 -10.96 32.94
CA SER A 302 0.82 -11.52 32.55
C SER A 302 -0.30 -10.99 33.44
N ALA A 303 -1.43 -10.64 32.84
CA ALA A 303 -2.63 -10.24 33.60
C ALA A 303 -3.38 -11.47 34.18
N GLU A 304 -3.02 -12.66 33.75
CA GLU A 304 -3.64 -13.93 34.16
C GLU A 304 -2.59 -14.81 34.86
N ALA A 305 -2.93 -15.34 36.01
CA ALA A 305 -2.08 -16.27 36.74
C ALA A 305 -2.40 -17.71 36.30
N ASP A 306 -1.37 -18.44 35.89
CA ASP A 306 -1.45 -19.85 35.48
C ASP A 306 -0.78 -20.78 36.48
N PHE A 307 -1.03 -22.08 36.38
CA PHE A 307 -0.40 -23.05 37.27
C PHE A 307 1.05 -23.30 36.85
N ALA A 308 1.96 -23.38 37.84
CA ALA A 308 3.35 -23.70 37.58
C ALA A 308 3.50 -25.10 36.99
N THR A 309 3.97 -25.19 35.73
CA THR A 309 4.22 -26.47 35.03
C THR A 309 5.58 -27.09 35.41
N GLN A 310 6.08 -26.87 36.62
CA GLN A 310 7.39 -27.39 37.04
C GLN A 310 7.32 -28.87 37.45
N ARG A 311 8.09 -29.71 36.79
CA ARG A 311 8.16 -31.17 36.97
C ARG A 311 8.80 -31.64 38.28
N ASP A 312 9.46 -30.78 39.03
CA ASP A 312 10.22 -31.13 40.25
C ASP A 312 9.82 -30.23 41.42
N VAL A 313 8.61 -30.35 41.91
CA VAL A 313 8.25 -29.73 43.17
C VAL A 313 7.53 -30.69 44.06
N SER A 314 8.05 -30.81 45.30
CA SER A 314 7.43 -31.59 46.35
C SER A 314 5.93 -31.28 46.48
N ALA A 315 5.12 -32.27 46.91
CA ALA A 315 3.66 -32.22 46.92
C ALA A 315 3.03 -30.96 47.56
N ARG A 316 3.78 -30.19 48.32
CA ARG A 316 3.33 -28.94 48.99
C ARG A 316 3.37 -27.68 48.09
N LYS A 317 4.00 -27.70 46.91
CA LYS A 317 4.17 -26.54 45.99
C LYS A 317 3.39 -26.65 44.70
N ARG A 318 2.57 -27.69 44.51
CA ARG A 318 1.85 -27.92 43.26
C ARG A 318 0.71 -26.94 42.97
N ASP A 319 0.21 -26.24 43.98
CA ASP A 319 -1.00 -25.40 43.84
C ASP A 319 -0.70 -23.90 43.87
N ILE A 320 0.57 -23.49 43.73
CA ILE A 320 0.90 -22.06 43.67
C ILE A 320 0.69 -21.54 42.28
N LYS A 321 -0.27 -20.63 42.13
CA LYS A 321 -0.44 -19.86 40.90
C LYS A 321 0.76 -18.96 40.66
N THR A 322 1.16 -18.84 39.41
CA THR A 322 2.29 -18.01 39.00
C THR A 322 1.87 -17.00 37.93
N VAL A 323 2.45 -15.82 38.01
CA VAL A 323 2.31 -14.75 37.03
C VAL A 323 3.55 -14.80 36.13
N GLN A 324 3.38 -14.94 34.82
CA GLN A 324 4.49 -14.96 33.88
C GLN A 324 5.09 -13.55 33.74
N LEU A 325 6.39 -13.46 34.02
CA LEU A 325 7.21 -12.28 33.71
C LEU A 325 7.92 -12.48 32.38
N LYS A 326 7.89 -11.47 31.51
CA LYS A 326 8.69 -11.41 30.28
C LYS A 326 9.80 -10.37 30.48
N LEU A 327 11.04 -10.84 30.48
CA LEU A 327 12.22 -10.01 30.68
C LEU A 327 13.00 -9.91 29.38
N LEU A 328 13.12 -8.73 28.80
CA LEU A 328 14.00 -8.49 27.65
C LEU A 328 15.45 -8.57 28.10
N ILE A 329 16.27 -9.35 27.42
CA ILE A 329 17.70 -9.49 27.67
C ILE A 329 18.49 -9.11 26.42
N ASP A 330 19.69 -8.58 26.62
CA ASP A 330 20.65 -8.41 25.53
C ASP A 330 21.30 -9.75 25.17
N ASN A 331 21.36 -10.08 23.88
CA ASN A 331 21.93 -11.32 23.38
C ASN A 331 23.13 -11.03 22.44
N PRO A 332 24.26 -10.54 22.97
CA PRO A 332 25.41 -10.20 22.14
C PRO A 332 26.01 -11.47 21.50
N GLY A 333 26.10 -11.42 20.15
CA GLY A 333 26.60 -12.54 19.36
C GLY A 333 25.63 -13.73 19.29
N GLU A 334 24.33 -13.52 19.57
CA GLU A 334 23.24 -14.49 19.37
C GLU A 334 23.49 -15.85 20.05
N ARG A 335 24.17 -15.83 21.23
CA ARG A 335 24.60 -17.02 21.94
C ARG A 335 23.49 -17.71 22.75
N PHE A 336 22.44 -16.94 23.11
CA PHE A 336 21.32 -17.45 23.89
C PHE A 336 20.20 -17.82 22.93
N VAL A 337 19.88 -19.10 22.89
CA VAL A 337 18.85 -19.63 21.99
C VAL A 337 17.59 -20.02 22.76
N PRO A 338 16.41 -19.96 22.15
CA PRO A 338 15.16 -20.41 22.74
C PRO A 338 15.28 -21.84 23.29
N GLY A 339 14.58 -22.07 24.42
CA GLY A 339 14.63 -23.33 25.15
C GLY A 339 15.75 -23.42 26.20
N MET A 340 16.73 -22.51 26.21
CA MET A 340 17.71 -22.46 27.30
C MET A 340 17.03 -22.06 28.61
N ILE A 341 17.49 -22.66 29.72
CA ILE A 341 17.04 -22.31 31.07
C ILE A 341 17.83 -21.08 31.52
N ALA A 342 17.16 -20.13 32.17
CA ALA A 342 17.78 -18.97 32.76
C ALA A 342 17.29 -18.80 34.22
N GLU A 343 18.16 -18.38 35.13
CA GLU A 343 17.81 -18.08 36.50
C GLU A 343 17.59 -16.58 36.64
N VAL A 344 16.41 -16.19 37.10
CA VAL A 344 16.06 -14.78 37.34
C VAL A 344 16.06 -14.55 38.87
N TYR A 345 16.83 -13.55 39.30
CA TYR A 345 16.97 -13.22 40.71
C TYR A 345 16.22 -11.94 41.05
N ILE A 346 15.29 -12.05 42.00
CA ILE A 346 14.55 -10.91 42.56
C ILE A 346 15.20 -10.56 43.90
N PRO A 347 15.74 -9.34 44.07
CA PRO A 347 16.44 -8.96 45.30
C PRO A 347 15.46 -8.86 46.48
N LYS A 348 15.93 -9.25 47.67
CA LYS A 348 15.11 -9.30 48.90
C LYS A 348 14.42 -8.00 49.26
N ASN A 349 15.02 -6.86 48.94
CA ASN A 349 14.47 -5.55 49.22
C ASN A 349 13.16 -5.26 48.44
N LYS A 350 12.87 -6.01 47.37
CA LYS A 350 11.62 -5.93 46.60
C LYS A 350 10.58 -6.91 47.05
N LEU A 351 10.95 -7.98 47.78
CA LEU A 351 10.01 -9.02 48.19
C LEU A 351 9.02 -8.51 49.24
N VAL A 352 7.77 -8.88 49.06
CA VAL A 352 6.71 -8.60 50.04
C VAL A 352 7.00 -9.43 51.30
N LYS A 353 7.10 -8.79 52.47
CA LYS A 353 7.22 -9.50 53.73
C LYS A 353 5.93 -10.26 54.02
N GLN A 354 6.03 -11.57 54.08
CA GLN A 354 4.94 -12.43 54.58
C GLN A 354 4.78 -12.27 56.07
#